data_7568808e375a8a2df85f4ff5b11d2478
#
_entry.id   7568808e375a8a2df85f4ff5b11d2478
#
_cell.length_a   1.000
_cell.length_b   1.000
_cell.length_c   1.000
_cell.angle_alpha   90.00
_cell.angle_beta   90.00
_cell.angle_gamma   90.00
#
_symmetry.space_group_name_H-M   'P 1'
#
loop_
_entity.id
_entity.type
_entity.pdbx_description
1 polymer ?
#
loop_
_entity_poly.entity_id
_entity_poly.type
_entity_poly.pdbx_seq_one_letter_code
_entity_poly.pdbx_strand_id
1 'polypeptide(L)'
;MKIIPLSEGAFTIDKTKLFVPFDTEKDDLQQRAVGSLLVEVQPFCVVTSEDILVLDTGLGFEKDGVLQLHQNLLDAGIEPAAVTKVLMSHLHKDHAGGISRVKAAGGDAGAGTIGGTGASARELSFPNARYYVQRKELEYAYEKGPSSYITEELDCLKDSPQVVFLDGDGVLDGYIKYAVTGAHCPYHQVFWIVDGGEKIFFGGDVAPQLQQMKSRFVAKYDYDGKKAMELRQEWWQKGQEEAWTFLFYHDVKTPVWPDSH
;
A
#
# COMPACT_ATOMS: atom_id res chain seq x y z
N MET A 1 1.03 -20.37 -0.02
CA MET A 1 1.71 -19.06 -0.04
C MET A 1 2.15 -18.65 1.37
N LYS A 2 3.20 -17.79 1.53
CA LYS A 2 3.56 -17.20 2.82
C LYS A 2 3.16 -15.72 2.81
N ILE A 3 2.37 -15.29 3.80
CA ILE A 3 1.92 -13.92 3.98
C ILE A 3 2.69 -13.31 5.16
N ILE A 4 3.23 -12.11 4.97
CA ILE A 4 4.02 -11.40 5.98
C ILE A 4 3.47 -9.97 6.05
N PRO A 5 2.78 -9.61 7.14
CA PRO A 5 2.42 -8.23 7.42
C PRO A 5 3.69 -7.40 7.69
N LEU A 6 3.80 -6.21 7.08
CA LEU A 6 4.95 -5.32 7.18
C LEU A 6 4.53 -4.01 7.86
N SER A 7 3.98 -4.11 9.07
CA SER A 7 3.44 -2.98 9.81
C SER A 7 4.44 -1.85 10.01
N GLU A 8 4.03 -0.63 9.73
CA GLU A 8 4.71 0.61 10.12
C GLU A 8 4.15 1.18 11.42
N GLY A 9 3.11 0.56 12.00
CA GLY A 9 2.50 0.91 13.26
C GLY A 9 1.06 1.41 13.14
N ALA A 10 0.45 1.65 14.31
CA ALA A 10 -0.88 2.21 14.41
C ALA A 10 -0.84 3.75 14.50
N PHE A 11 -1.85 4.38 13.92
CA PHE A 11 -1.97 5.84 13.84
C PHE A 11 -3.40 6.28 14.06
N THR A 12 -3.57 7.49 14.58
CA THR A 12 -4.85 8.20 14.47
C THR A 12 -4.79 9.18 13.31
N ILE A 13 -5.86 9.23 12.52
CA ILE A 13 -5.99 10.13 11.38
C ILE A 13 -7.35 10.83 11.43
N ASP A 14 -7.37 12.12 11.19
CA ASP A 14 -8.59 12.94 11.11
C ASP A 14 -8.68 13.71 9.77
N LYS A 15 -9.55 14.72 9.73
CA LYS A 15 -9.74 15.58 8.54
C LYS A 15 -8.49 16.32 8.09
N THR A 16 -7.47 16.46 8.94
CA THR A 16 -6.18 17.07 8.57
C THR A 16 -5.32 16.17 7.71
N LYS A 17 -5.66 14.86 7.67
CA LYS A 17 -4.90 13.82 7.00
C LYS A 17 -3.46 13.66 7.52
N LEU A 18 -3.23 14.05 8.77
CA LEU A 18 -1.97 13.80 9.46
C LEU A 18 -2.05 12.45 10.19
N PHE A 19 -1.07 11.59 9.96
CA PHE A 19 -0.91 10.34 10.67
C PHE A 19 -0.18 10.61 11.98
N VAL A 20 -0.90 10.52 13.11
CA VAL A 20 -0.34 10.71 14.45
C VAL A 20 -0.11 9.33 15.05
N PRO A 21 1.15 8.96 15.38
CA PRO A 21 1.44 7.65 15.98
C PRO A 21 0.58 7.39 17.22
N PHE A 22 0.14 6.14 17.35
CA PHE A 22 -0.70 5.68 18.44
C PHE A 22 -0.15 4.36 19.00
N ASP A 23 0.29 4.36 20.25
CA ASP A 23 0.76 3.16 20.93
C ASP A 23 -0.46 2.42 21.54
N THR A 24 -0.84 1.30 20.92
CA THR A 24 -2.03 0.54 21.32
C THR A 24 -1.94 -0.05 22.73
N GLU A 25 -0.74 -0.11 23.34
CA GLU A 25 -0.53 -0.59 24.72
C GLU A 25 -0.54 0.52 25.75
N LYS A 26 -0.19 1.76 25.36
CA LYS A 26 -0.01 2.88 26.29
C LYS A 26 -1.05 3.98 26.12
N ASP A 27 -1.52 4.20 24.90
CA ASP A 27 -2.41 5.30 24.59
C ASP A 27 -3.88 4.95 24.82
N ASP A 28 -4.64 5.88 25.39
CA ASP A 28 -6.07 5.72 25.61
C ASP A 28 -6.86 6.15 24.36
N LEU A 29 -7.54 5.19 23.76
CA LEU A 29 -8.44 5.41 22.61
C LEU A 29 -9.49 6.51 22.85
N GLN A 30 -9.91 6.74 24.09
CA GLN A 30 -10.91 7.74 24.40
C GLN A 30 -10.33 9.17 24.42
N GLN A 31 -9.01 9.30 24.51
CA GLN A 31 -8.32 10.59 24.49
C GLN A 31 -7.92 11.05 23.08
N ARG A 32 -8.13 10.21 22.05
CA ARG A 32 -7.83 10.61 20.66
C ARG A 32 -8.71 11.79 20.22
N ALA A 33 -8.24 12.52 19.21
CA ALA A 33 -9.00 13.62 18.62
C ALA A 33 -10.42 13.16 18.19
N VAL A 34 -11.44 13.94 18.53
CA VAL A 34 -12.83 13.61 18.21
C VAL A 34 -13.00 13.50 16.69
N GLY A 35 -13.55 12.38 16.26
CA GLY A 35 -13.76 12.10 14.84
C GLY A 35 -12.52 11.55 14.11
N SER A 36 -11.39 11.31 14.80
CA SER A 36 -10.28 10.57 14.24
C SER A 36 -10.60 9.08 14.12
N LEU A 37 -9.99 8.45 13.13
CA LEU A 37 -9.98 7.00 12.95
C LEU A 37 -8.68 6.45 13.55
N LEU A 38 -8.74 5.25 14.12
CA LEU A 38 -7.56 4.46 14.45
C LEU A 38 -7.33 3.49 13.28
N VAL A 39 -6.15 3.54 12.71
CA VAL A 39 -5.74 2.74 11.56
C VAL A 39 -4.36 2.15 11.78
N GLU A 40 -4.11 0.97 11.27
CA GLU A 40 -2.77 0.45 11.03
C GLU A 40 -2.29 0.93 9.67
N VAL A 41 -0.99 1.08 9.45
CA VAL A 41 -0.41 1.19 8.12
C VAL A 41 0.40 -0.06 7.85
N GLN A 42 -0.15 -0.94 7.01
CA GLN A 42 0.34 -2.30 6.92
C GLN A 42 0.46 -2.82 5.49
N PRO A 43 1.58 -2.50 4.80
CA PRO A 43 1.95 -3.21 3.59
C PRO A 43 2.08 -4.72 3.84
N PHE A 44 1.97 -5.50 2.79
CA PHE A 44 2.13 -6.95 2.89
C PHE A 44 3.23 -7.44 1.95
N CYS A 45 4.01 -8.43 2.41
CA CYS A 45 4.79 -9.27 1.53
C CYS A 45 4.08 -10.61 1.35
N VAL A 46 3.93 -11.04 0.10
CA VAL A 46 3.38 -12.34 -0.25
C VAL A 46 4.41 -13.11 -1.06
N VAL A 47 4.87 -14.23 -0.49
CA VAL A 47 5.79 -15.15 -1.18
C VAL A 47 4.96 -16.25 -1.82
N THR A 48 4.99 -16.30 -3.15
CA THR A 48 4.34 -17.32 -3.97
C THR A 48 5.38 -18.33 -4.47
N SER A 49 4.96 -19.31 -5.29
CA SER A 49 5.90 -20.21 -5.96
C SER A 49 6.77 -19.53 -7.01
N GLU A 50 6.30 -18.37 -7.56
CA GLU A 50 6.93 -17.67 -8.68
C GLU A 50 7.60 -16.36 -8.26
N ASP A 51 7.03 -15.66 -7.26
CA ASP A 51 7.36 -14.27 -6.98
C ASP A 51 7.44 -13.95 -5.48
N ILE A 52 8.18 -12.90 -5.16
CA ILE A 52 8.09 -12.18 -3.89
C ILE A 52 7.40 -10.85 -4.19
N LEU A 53 6.15 -10.74 -3.76
CA LEU A 53 5.28 -9.60 -4.00
C LEU A 53 5.28 -8.65 -2.80
N VAL A 54 5.28 -7.35 -3.04
CA VAL A 54 4.95 -6.33 -2.03
C VAL A 54 3.65 -5.65 -2.46
N LEU A 55 2.67 -5.58 -1.55
CA LEU A 55 1.36 -4.96 -1.75
C LEU A 55 1.35 -3.64 -1.00
N ASP A 56 1.35 -2.53 -1.71
CA ASP A 56 1.56 -1.16 -1.25
C ASP A 56 2.88 -0.97 -0.48
N THR A 57 3.26 0.26 -0.17
CA THR A 57 4.62 0.57 0.32
C THR A 57 4.64 1.45 1.58
N GLY A 58 3.51 1.65 2.25
CA GLY A 58 3.43 2.37 3.52
C GLY A 58 3.60 3.88 3.43
N LEU A 59 3.87 4.49 4.59
CA LEU A 59 4.15 5.92 4.76
C LEU A 59 5.57 6.32 4.37
N GLY A 60 6.47 5.32 4.20
CA GLY A 60 7.85 5.59 3.83
C GLY A 60 8.71 6.13 4.97
N PHE A 61 8.40 5.77 6.20
CA PHE A 61 9.25 6.14 7.33
C PHE A 61 10.64 5.54 7.22
N GLU A 62 11.64 6.38 7.52
CA GLU A 62 13.04 5.97 7.56
C GLU A 62 13.59 6.10 8.98
N LYS A 63 14.41 5.14 9.36
CA LYS A 63 15.23 5.18 10.56
C LYS A 63 16.67 4.87 10.19
N ASP A 64 17.58 5.76 10.55
CA ASP A 64 19.02 5.64 10.24
C ASP A 64 19.30 5.42 8.74
N GLY A 65 18.49 6.05 7.86
CA GLY A 65 18.60 5.95 6.39
C GLY A 65 18.05 4.63 5.80
N VAL A 66 17.37 3.81 6.60
CA VAL A 66 16.72 2.58 6.15
C VAL A 66 15.19 2.76 6.23
N LEU A 67 14.49 2.48 5.14
CA LEU A 67 13.02 2.43 5.16
C LEU A 67 12.56 1.37 6.16
N GLN A 68 11.56 1.70 6.98
CA GLN A 68 10.97 0.74 7.92
C GLN A 68 10.42 -0.49 7.20
N LEU A 69 9.83 -0.28 6.03
CA LEU A 69 9.37 -1.35 5.13
C LEU A 69 10.51 -2.33 4.78
N HIS A 70 11.72 -1.81 4.49
CA HIS A 70 12.90 -2.66 4.23
C HIS A 70 13.36 -3.39 5.48
N GLN A 71 13.38 -2.71 6.64
CA GLN A 71 13.73 -3.36 7.89
C GLN A 71 12.78 -4.49 8.24
N ASN A 72 11.47 -4.28 8.07
CA ASN A 72 10.45 -5.30 8.30
C ASN A 72 10.63 -6.54 7.39
N LEU A 73 11.04 -6.32 6.13
CA LEU A 73 11.39 -7.43 5.22
C LEU A 73 12.64 -8.18 5.68
N LEU A 74 13.71 -7.45 6.07
CA LEU A 74 14.94 -8.05 6.59
C LEU A 74 14.69 -8.86 7.86
N ASP A 75 13.87 -8.36 8.78
CA ASP A 75 13.48 -9.06 10.01
C ASP A 75 12.70 -10.35 9.69
N ALA A 76 11.98 -10.40 8.57
CA ALA A 76 11.31 -11.58 8.05
C ALA A 76 12.23 -12.50 7.22
N GLY A 77 13.51 -12.16 7.08
CA GLY A 77 14.52 -12.92 6.32
C GLY A 77 14.43 -12.72 4.80
N ILE A 78 13.87 -11.60 4.34
CA ILE A 78 13.73 -11.27 2.92
C ILE A 78 14.53 -10.02 2.61
N GLU A 79 15.50 -10.15 1.70
CA GLU A 79 16.24 -9.00 1.19
C GLU A 79 15.34 -8.14 0.29
N PRO A 80 15.32 -6.79 0.45
CA PRO A 80 14.55 -5.92 -0.43
C PRO A 80 14.86 -6.10 -1.92
N ALA A 81 16.09 -6.47 -2.26
CA ALA A 81 16.50 -6.78 -3.62
C ALA A 81 15.93 -8.08 -4.18
N ALA A 82 15.37 -8.94 -3.33
CA ALA A 82 14.70 -10.17 -3.75
C ALA A 82 13.23 -9.96 -4.14
N VAL A 83 12.65 -8.80 -3.82
CA VAL A 83 11.28 -8.45 -4.24
C VAL A 83 11.22 -8.36 -5.76
N THR A 84 10.28 -9.08 -6.37
CA THR A 84 10.14 -9.16 -7.83
C THR A 84 9.05 -8.25 -8.37
N LYS A 85 7.98 -8.02 -7.59
CA LYS A 85 6.87 -7.16 -7.99
C LYS A 85 6.37 -6.31 -6.82
N VAL A 86 6.05 -5.06 -7.11
CA VAL A 86 5.32 -4.15 -6.22
C VAL A 86 3.96 -3.86 -6.86
N LEU A 87 2.89 -4.20 -6.16
CA LEU A 87 1.52 -4.04 -6.62
C LEU A 87 0.87 -2.88 -5.84
N MET A 88 0.58 -1.77 -6.50
CA MET A 88 -0.02 -0.60 -5.87
C MET A 88 -1.54 -0.64 -6.00
N SER A 89 -2.24 -0.63 -4.86
CA SER A 89 -3.70 -0.50 -4.88
C SER A 89 -4.13 0.90 -5.35
N HIS A 90 -3.44 1.92 -4.88
CA HIS A 90 -3.56 3.32 -5.27
C HIS A 90 -2.33 4.11 -4.77
N LEU A 91 -2.31 5.43 -4.95
CA LEU A 91 -1.12 6.23 -4.67
C LEU A 91 -1.30 7.26 -3.54
N HIS A 92 -2.24 7.07 -2.61
CA HIS A 92 -2.27 7.88 -1.40
C HIS A 92 -0.97 7.71 -0.60
N LYS A 93 -0.59 8.74 0.13
CA LYS A 93 0.71 8.84 0.81
C LYS A 93 1.01 7.74 1.82
N ASP A 94 -0.02 7.15 2.42
CA ASP A 94 0.11 6.04 3.36
C ASP A 94 0.18 4.66 2.68
N HIS A 95 0.01 4.63 1.37
CA HIS A 95 0.21 3.44 0.53
C HIS A 95 1.44 3.55 -0.36
N ALA A 96 1.81 4.78 -0.75
CA ALA A 96 2.88 5.02 -1.72
C ALA A 96 4.10 5.76 -1.15
N GLY A 97 4.13 6.12 0.14
CA GLY A 97 5.22 6.86 0.75
C GLY A 97 6.59 6.15 0.66
N GLY A 98 6.58 4.83 0.80
CA GLY A 98 7.79 4.01 0.65
C GLY A 98 8.09 3.55 -0.78
N ILE A 99 7.37 4.04 -1.80
CA ILE A 99 7.58 3.61 -3.19
C ILE A 99 8.95 4.02 -3.74
N SER A 100 9.47 5.13 -3.22
CA SER A 100 10.77 5.68 -3.58
C SER A 100 11.51 6.19 -2.34
N ARG A 101 12.83 6.25 -2.42
CA ARG A 101 13.71 6.80 -1.40
C ARG A 101 14.65 7.85 -1.98
N VAL A 102 15.19 8.71 -1.13
CA VAL A 102 16.25 9.64 -1.52
C VAL A 102 17.47 8.83 -1.88
N LYS A 103 18.04 9.10 -3.05
CA LYS A 103 19.27 8.46 -3.50
C LYS A 103 20.41 8.82 -2.56
N ALA A 104 21.09 7.83 -2.00
CA ALA A 104 22.29 8.09 -1.23
C ALA A 104 23.28 8.89 -2.08
N ALA A 105 23.84 9.97 -1.55
CA ALA A 105 24.89 10.73 -2.22
C ALA A 105 26.06 9.76 -2.49
N GLY A 106 26.22 9.37 -3.74
CA GLY A 106 27.33 8.51 -4.16
C GLY A 106 28.64 9.19 -3.81
N GLY A 107 29.59 8.45 -3.28
CA GLY A 107 30.93 8.93 -2.83
C GLY A 107 31.87 9.42 -3.93
N ASP A 108 31.38 10.21 -4.88
CA ASP A 108 32.16 10.95 -5.86
C ASP A 108 31.54 12.34 -6.10
N ALA A 109 31.38 13.11 -5.01
CA ALA A 109 31.15 14.54 -5.15
C ALA A 109 32.46 15.23 -5.44
N GLY A 110 32.87 15.22 -6.71
CA GLY A 110 33.83 16.19 -7.23
C GLY A 110 33.33 17.59 -6.89
N ALA A 111 34.16 18.35 -6.15
CA ALA A 111 33.90 19.71 -5.72
C ALA A 111 33.53 20.59 -6.92
N GLY A 112 32.33 21.20 -6.88
CA GLY A 112 32.01 22.35 -7.72
C GLY A 112 30.64 22.31 -8.38
N THR A 113 29.63 22.68 -7.62
CA THR A 113 28.61 23.67 -8.10
C THR A 113 27.76 24.13 -6.92
N ILE A 114 28.03 25.33 -6.44
CA ILE A 114 27.17 26.08 -5.52
C ILE A 114 26.07 26.70 -6.40
N GLY A 115 24.81 26.31 -6.16
CA GLY A 115 23.66 27.01 -6.76
C GLY A 115 22.70 26.09 -7.52
N GLY A 116 21.95 25.26 -6.81
CA GLY A 116 20.78 24.61 -7.34
C GLY A 116 19.82 24.27 -6.19
N THR A 117 18.61 24.79 -6.24
CA THR A 117 17.45 24.30 -5.47
C THR A 117 17.11 22.89 -5.99
N GLY A 118 18.01 21.93 -5.80
CA GLY A 118 17.89 20.58 -6.30
C GLY A 118 17.02 19.77 -5.35
N ALA A 119 15.82 19.41 -5.76
CA ALA A 119 15.15 18.27 -5.18
C ALA A 119 16.13 17.08 -5.18
N SER A 120 16.33 16.44 -4.03
CA SER A 120 17.20 15.27 -3.93
C SER A 120 16.70 14.19 -4.90
N ALA A 121 17.59 13.68 -5.75
CA ALA A 121 17.22 12.63 -6.69
C ALA A 121 16.64 11.42 -5.92
N ARG A 122 15.50 10.93 -6.32
CA ARG A 122 14.87 9.74 -5.74
C ARG A 122 15.06 8.53 -6.66
N GLU A 123 15.05 7.37 -6.07
CA GLU A 123 15.06 6.08 -6.78
C GLU A 123 13.95 5.18 -6.22
N LEU A 124 13.49 4.23 -7.02
CA LEU A 124 12.53 3.22 -6.57
C LEU A 124 13.12 2.37 -5.45
N SER A 125 12.33 2.08 -4.42
CA SER A 125 12.80 1.43 -3.19
C SER A 125 13.22 -0.02 -3.40
N PHE A 126 12.65 -0.73 -4.38
CA PHE A 126 12.97 -2.11 -4.70
C PHE A 126 13.69 -2.19 -6.04
N PRO A 127 15.03 -2.34 -6.04
CA PRO A 127 15.86 -2.13 -7.23
C PRO A 127 15.62 -3.15 -8.36
N ASN A 128 15.13 -4.35 -8.01
CA ASN A 128 14.91 -5.43 -8.97
C ASN A 128 13.43 -5.68 -9.28
N ALA A 129 12.51 -4.99 -8.59
CA ALA A 129 11.08 -5.20 -8.74
C ALA A 129 10.52 -4.49 -9.97
N ARG A 130 9.45 -5.05 -10.52
CA ARG A 130 8.53 -4.33 -11.40
C ARG A 130 7.40 -3.74 -10.58
N TYR A 131 7.05 -2.48 -10.87
CA TYR A 131 5.99 -1.75 -10.18
C TYR A 131 4.75 -1.69 -11.06
N TYR A 132 3.64 -2.18 -10.56
CA TYR A 132 2.37 -2.23 -11.28
C TYR A 132 1.41 -1.16 -10.75
N VAL A 133 1.15 -0.14 -11.56
CA VAL A 133 0.41 1.06 -11.18
C VAL A 133 -0.64 1.37 -12.25
N GLN A 134 -1.86 1.72 -11.87
CA GLN A 134 -2.82 2.24 -12.85
C GLN A 134 -2.33 3.58 -13.39
N ARG A 135 -2.23 3.72 -14.71
CA ARG A 135 -1.78 4.94 -15.39
C ARG A 135 -2.62 6.15 -14.96
N LYS A 136 -3.93 5.98 -14.97
CA LYS A 136 -4.86 7.03 -14.58
C LYS A 136 -4.80 7.41 -13.10
N GLU A 137 -4.37 6.50 -12.22
CA GLU A 137 -4.15 6.83 -10.81
C GLU A 137 -2.95 7.75 -10.66
N LEU A 138 -1.86 7.53 -11.39
CA LEU A 138 -0.73 8.44 -11.39
C LEU A 138 -1.09 9.81 -11.96
N GLU A 139 -1.81 9.86 -13.08
CA GLU A 139 -2.31 11.12 -13.66
C GLU A 139 -3.19 11.89 -12.66
N TYR A 140 -4.11 11.18 -12.01
CA TYR A 140 -5.01 11.75 -11.00
C TYR A 140 -4.26 12.26 -9.77
N ALA A 141 -3.21 11.56 -9.33
CA ALA A 141 -2.37 11.98 -8.21
C ALA A 141 -1.75 13.37 -8.47
N TYR A 142 -1.25 13.62 -9.68
CA TYR A 142 -0.72 14.95 -10.06
C TYR A 142 -1.80 16.02 -10.22
N GLU A 143 -2.99 15.65 -10.66
CA GLU A 143 -4.13 16.58 -10.72
C GLU A 143 -4.58 17.02 -9.32
N LYS A 144 -4.63 16.10 -8.35
CA LYS A 144 -5.15 16.36 -6.98
C LYS A 144 -4.13 16.99 -6.06
N GLY A 145 -2.86 16.61 -6.19
CA GLY A 145 -1.76 17.19 -5.42
C GLY A 145 -1.74 16.83 -3.92
N PRO A 146 -1.07 17.64 -3.11
CA PRO A 146 -0.40 17.22 -1.89
C PRO A 146 -1.27 16.87 -0.67
N SER A 147 -2.57 17.02 -0.70
CA SER A 147 -3.38 16.66 0.49
C SER A 147 -3.45 15.15 0.73
N SER A 148 -3.50 14.36 -0.34
CA SER A 148 -3.54 12.89 -0.29
C SER A 148 -2.33 12.25 -0.97
N TYR A 149 -1.69 12.94 -1.92
CA TYR A 149 -0.60 12.43 -2.74
C TYR A 149 0.65 13.28 -2.51
N ILE A 150 1.82 12.64 -2.36
CA ILE A 150 3.12 13.33 -2.31
C ILE A 150 3.79 13.13 -3.67
N THR A 151 3.56 14.05 -4.59
CA THR A 151 3.97 13.90 -5.99
C THR A 151 5.47 13.75 -6.18
N GLU A 152 6.27 14.35 -5.28
CA GLU A 152 7.73 14.23 -5.28
C GLU A 152 8.20 12.78 -5.05
N GLU A 153 7.44 11.99 -4.30
CA GLU A 153 7.72 10.57 -4.07
C GLU A 153 7.35 9.70 -5.28
N LEU A 154 6.43 10.20 -6.11
CA LEU A 154 5.92 9.51 -7.29
C LEU A 154 6.68 9.85 -8.58
N ASP A 155 7.54 10.87 -8.58
CA ASP A 155 8.23 11.35 -9.79
C ASP A 155 9.04 10.25 -10.48
N CYS A 156 9.67 9.38 -9.72
CA CYS A 156 10.46 8.26 -10.27
C CYS A 156 9.62 7.20 -11.01
N LEU A 157 8.30 7.22 -10.84
CA LEU A 157 7.42 6.30 -11.58
C LEU A 157 7.28 6.67 -13.07
N LYS A 158 7.41 7.96 -13.41
CA LYS A 158 7.12 8.48 -14.76
C LYS A 158 7.98 7.85 -15.85
N ASP A 159 9.28 7.78 -15.58
CA ASP A 159 10.28 7.44 -16.60
C ASP A 159 11.07 6.16 -16.26
N SER A 160 10.73 5.46 -15.19
CA SER A 160 11.43 4.24 -14.81
C SER A 160 11.03 3.05 -15.68
N PRO A 161 12.02 2.31 -16.23
CA PRO A 161 11.75 1.09 -16.99
C PRO A 161 11.21 -0.05 -16.12
N GLN A 162 11.25 0.08 -14.79
CA GLN A 162 10.68 -0.88 -13.84
C GLN A 162 9.17 -0.74 -13.72
N VAL A 163 8.58 0.37 -14.15
CA VAL A 163 7.15 0.64 -14.00
C VAL A 163 6.36 0.06 -15.17
N VAL A 164 5.36 -0.71 -14.84
CA VAL A 164 4.36 -1.26 -15.76
C VAL A 164 3.05 -0.54 -15.50
N PHE A 165 2.69 0.35 -16.39
CA PHE A 165 1.41 1.02 -16.32
C PHE A 165 0.29 0.10 -16.76
N LEU A 166 -0.70 -0.04 -15.87
CA LEU A 166 -1.92 -0.80 -16.12
C LEU A 166 -3.02 0.16 -16.62
N ASP A 167 -3.86 -0.33 -17.51
CA ASP A 167 -4.99 0.41 -18.07
C ASP A 167 -6.27 -0.41 -17.88
N GLY A 168 -6.98 -0.22 -16.76
CA GLY A 168 -8.20 -0.95 -16.40
C GLY A 168 -7.93 -2.30 -15.73
N ASP A 169 -8.81 -3.27 -15.97
CA ASP A 169 -8.77 -4.60 -15.35
C ASP A 169 -7.88 -5.56 -16.14
N GLY A 170 -7.35 -6.59 -15.48
CA GLY A 170 -6.53 -7.60 -16.17
C GLY A 170 -6.02 -8.72 -15.29
N VAL A 171 -5.07 -9.45 -15.83
CA VAL A 171 -4.35 -10.54 -15.16
C VAL A 171 -2.86 -10.43 -15.45
N LEU A 172 -2.01 -10.46 -14.45
CA LEU A 172 -0.56 -10.52 -14.57
C LEU A 172 -0.10 -11.97 -14.39
N ASP A 173 0.78 -12.40 -15.28
CA ASP A 173 1.45 -13.70 -15.25
C ASP A 173 0.52 -14.92 -15.06
N GLY A 174 -0.77 -14.75 -15.38
CA GLY A 174 -1.79 -15.81 -15.31
C GLY A 174 -2.35 -16.09 -13.91
N TYR A 175 -1.80 -15.49 -12.84
CA TYR A 175 -2.18 -15.83 -11.46
C TYR A 175 -2.52 -14.62 -10.56
N ILE A 176 -2.20 -13.40 -10.97
CA ILE A 176 -2.56 -12.17 -10.25
C ILE A 176 -3.64 -11.43 -11.05
N LYS A 177 -4.89 -11.57 -10.64
CA LYS A 177 -5.99 -10.77 -11.20
C LYS A 177 -6.04 -9.42 -10.52
N TYR A 178 -6.29 -8.35 -11.28
CA TYR A 178 -6.54 -7.01 -10.75
C TYR A 178 -7.77 -6.38 -11.39
N ALA A 179 -8.44 -5.49 -10.65
CA ALA A 179 -9.61 -4.78 -11.15
C ALA A 179 -9.70 -3.37 -10.55
N VAL A 180 -10.02 -2.40 -11.38
CA VAL A 180 -10.27 -1.02 -10.95
C VAL A 180 -11.65 -0.92 -10.31
N THR A 181 -11.71 -0.39 -9.09
CA THR A 181 -12.96 -0.27 -8.34
C THR A 181 -13.61 1.08 -8.51
N GLY A 182 -12.83 2.16 -8.54
CA GLY A 182 -13.33 3.53 -8.55
C GLY A 182 -14.21 3.85 -7.33
N ALA A 183 -13.94 3.24 -6.19
CA ALA A 183 -14.75 3.38 -4.99
C ALA A 183 -14.08 4.26 -3.92
N HIS A 184 -12.85 3.94 -3.48
CA HIS A 184 -12.11 4.76 -2.52
C HIS A 184 -11.50 6.01 -3.16
N CYS A 185 -10.81 5.85 -4.28
CA CYS A 185 -10.46 6.90 -5.21
C CYS A 185 -10.80 6.46 -6.64
N PRO A 186 -10.83 7.35 -7.65
CA PRO A 186 -11.36 7.02 -8.98
C PRO A 186 -10.68 5.86 -9.69
N TYR A 187 -9.41 5.64 -9.42
CA TYR A 187 -8.62 4.61 -10.11
C TYR A 187 -7.99 3.60 -9.15
N HIS A 188 -8.49 3.51 -7.91
CA HIS A 188 -8.14 2.47 -6.96
C HIS A 188 -8.40 1.09 -7.56
N GLN A 189 -7.46 0.15 -7.39
CA GLN A 189 -7.56 -1.24 -7.83
C GLN A 189 -7.39 -2.21 -6.66
N VAL A 190 -7.88 -3.43 -6.87
CA VAL A 190 -7.77 -4.55 -5.94
C VAL A 190 -7.09 -5.73 -6.62
N PHE A 191 -6.58 -6.68 -5.83
CA PHE A 191 -5.84 -7.83 -6.34
C PHE A 191 -6.39 -9.14 -5.78
N TRP A 192 -6.42 -10.17 -6.63
CA TRP A 192 -6.58 -11.58 -6.27
C TRP A 192 -5.33 -12.33 -6.72
N ILE A 193 -4.66 -12.98 -5.78
CA ILE A 193 -3.43 -13.75 -6.03
C ILE A 193 -3.78 -15.23 -5.81
N VAL A 194 -3.56 -16.07 -6.82
CA VAL A 194 -3.89 -17.50 -6.79
C VAL A 194 -2.63 -18.33 -7.01
N ASP A 195 -2.23 -19.11 -6.00
CA ASP A 195 -1.06 -19.98 -6.10
C ASP A 195 -1.27 -21.23 -5.25
N GLY A 196 -0.91 -22.41 -5.78
CA GLY A 196 -1.03 -23.68 -5.07
C GLY A 196 -2.46 -24.04 -4.61
N GLY A 197 -3.49 -23.50 -5.24
CA GLY A 197 -4.89 -23.69 -4.86
C GLY A 197 -5.39 -22.73 -3.75
N GLU A 198 -4.51 -21.93 -3.18
CA GLU A 198 -4.88 -20.84 -2.24
C GLU A 198 -5.23 -19.57 -3.02
N LYS A 199 -6.11 -18.75 -2.45
CA LYS A 199 -6.50 -17.47 -3.01
C LYS A 199 -6.41 -16.37 -1.96
N ILE A 200 -5.57 -15.38 -2.20
CA ILE A 200 -5.45 -14.16 -1.40
C ILE A 200 -6.23 -13.04 -2.08
N PHE A 201 -6.97 -12.26 -1.29
CA PHE A 201 -7.60 -11.02 -1.72
C PHE A 201 -7.00 -9.83 -0.96
N PHE A 202 -6.51 -8.85 -1.73
CA PHE A 202 -6.06 -7.57 -1.22
C PHE A 202 -6.95 -6.46 -1.77
N GLY A 203 -7.75 -5.87 -0.90
CA GLY A 203 -8.74 -4.87 -1.25
C GLY A 203 -8.29 -3.43 -1.05
N GLY A 204 -7.05 -3.19 -0.55
CA GLY A 204 -6.58 -1.85 -0.20
C GLY A 204 -7.63 -1.10 0.63
N ASP A 205 -7.84 0.17 0.33
CA ASP A 205 -8.75 1.03 1.07
C ASP A 205 -10.24 0.85 0.75
N VAL A 206 -10.58 0.07 -0.28
CA VAL A 206 -11.98 -0.33 -0.47
C VAL A 206 -12.39 -1.39 0.55
N ALA A 207 -11.46 -2.23 1.02
CA ALA A 207 -11.69 -3.27 2.04
C ALA A 207 -10.63 -3.20 3.15
N PRO A 208 -10.53 -2.08 3.91
CA PRO A 208 -9.38 -1.80 4.75
C PRO A 208 -9.38 -2.56 6.09
N GLN A 209 -10.53 -3.02 6.57
CA GLN A 209 -10.69 -3.63 7.89
C GLN A 209 -11.73 -4.75 7.87
N LEU A 210 -11.51 -5.81 8.65
CA LEU A 210 -12.43 -6.95 8.80
C LEU A 210 -13.84 -6.52 9.21
N GLN A 211 -13.95 -5.57 10.15
CA GLN A 211 -15.25 -5.10 10.62
C GLN A 211 -16.05 -4.42 9.51
N GLN A 212 -15.40 -3.73 8.59
CA GLN A 212 -16.07 -3.11 7.45
C GLN A 212 -16.55 -4.11 6.42
N MET A 213 -15.91 -5.29 6.29
CA MET A 213 -16.41 -6.40 5.46
C MET A 213 -17.72 -6.99 6.01
N LYS A 214 -17.83 -7.07 7.33
CA LYS A 214 -18.97 -7.68 8.05
C LYS A 214 -20.15 -6.73 8.27
N SER A 215 -20.04 -5.46 7.88
CA SER A 215 -21.07 -4.45 8.15
C SER A 215 -21.43 -3.62 6.91
N ARG A 216 -22.60 -3.01 6.93
CA ARG A 216 -23.04 -2.07 5.87
C ARG A 216 -22.50 -0.66 6.14
N PHE A 217 -21.20 -0.56 6.32
CA PHE A 217 -20.54 0.70 6.62
C PHE A 217 -20.29 1.50 5.33
N VAL A 218 -20.69 2.77 5.32
CA VAL A 218 -20.43 3.72 4.23
C VAL A 218 -19.48 4.79 4.76
N ALA A 219 -18.25 4.81 4.29
CA ALA A 219 -17.27 5.80 4.69
C ALA A 219 -17.47 7.12 3.94
N LYS A 220 -17.37 8.24 4.67
CA LYS A 220 -17.49 9.58 4.09
C LYS A 220 -16.23 10.04 3.35
N TYR A 221 -15.13 9.37 3.58
CA TYR A 221 -13.85 9.66 2.93
C TYR A 221 -13.69 8.96 1.58
N ASP A 222 -14.55 7.99 1.27
CA ASP A 222 -14.54 7.31 -0.03
C ASP A 222 -15.12 8.20 -1.13
N TYR A 223 -14.58 8.09 -2.33
CA TYR A 223 -15.09 8.74 -3.54
C TYR A 223 -16.51 8.29 -3.86
N ASP A 224 -16.78 6.98 -3.75
CA ASP A 224 -18.11 6.37 -3.80
C ASP A 224 -18.26 5.34 -2.68
N GLY A 225 -18.60 5.83 -1.49
CA GLY A 225 -18.72 4.99 -0.30
C GLY A 225 -19.85 3.96 -0.38
N LYS A 226 -20.90 4.22 -1.18
CA LYS A 226 -21.98 3.23 -1.39
C LYS A 226 -21.44 2.06 -2.22
N LYS A 227 -20.75 2.34 -3.30
CA LYS A 227 -20.11 1.33 -4.13
C LYS A 227 -19.08 0.53 -3.33
N ALA A 228 -18.25 1.20 -2.50
CA ALA A 228 -17.29 0.55 -1.63
C ALA A 228 -17.97 -0.45 -0.69
N MET A 229 -19.08 -0.06 -0.07
CA MET A 229 -19.88 -0.94 0.79
C MET A 229 -20.44 -2.14 0.01
N GLU A 230 -21.02 -1.92 -1.17
CA GLU A 230 -21.60 -2.98 -2.00
C GLU A 230 -20.54 -4.00 -2.43
N LEU A 231 -19.37 -3.52 -2.87
CA LEU A 231 -18.23 -4.36 -3.23
C LEU A 231 -17.71 -5.19 -2.04
N ARG A 232 -17.58 -4.59 -0.84
CA ARG A 232 -17.20 -5.34 0.37
C ARG A 232 -18.16 -6.47 0.68
N GLN A 233 -19.47 -6.26 0.56
CA GLN A 233 -20.47 -7.29 0.81
C GLN A 233 -20.37 -8.44 -0.20
N GLU A 234 -20.23 -8.11 -1.49
CA GLU A 234 -20.05 -9.10 -2.55
C GLU A 234 -18.77 -9.93 -2.30
N TRP A 235 -17.63 -9.27 -2.06
CA TRP A 235 -16.36 -9.96 -1.84
C TRP A 235 -16.36 -10.77 -0.55
N TRP A 236 -17.02 -10.27 0.52
CA TRP A 236 -17.13 -11.04 1.76
C TRP A 236 -17.90 -12.33 1.54
N GLN A 237 -19.07 -12.26 0.89
CA GLN A 237 -19.86 -13.44 0.59
C GLN A 237 -19.05 -14.43 -0.27
N LYS A 238 -18.54 -13.96 -1.39
CA LYS A 238 -17.80 -14.81 -2.33
C LYS A 238 -16.51 -15.38 -1.71
N GLY A 239 -15.82 -14.60 -0.92
CA GLY A 239 -14.62 -15.07 -0.23
C GLY A 239 -14.87 -16.14 0.82
N GLN A 240 -16.05 -16.11 1.49
CA GLN A 240 -16.47 -17.19 2.38
C GLN A 240 -16.78 -18.48 1.58
N GLU A 241 -17.45 -18.34 0.43
CA GLU A 241 -17.82 -19.48 -0.43
C GLU A 241 -16.58 -20.13 -1.07
N GLU A 242 -15.58 -19.34 -1.44
CA GLU A 242 -14.37 -19.78 -2.14
C GLU A 242 -13.13 -19.90 -1.23
N ALA A 243 -13.29 -19.76 0.09
CA ALA A 243 -12.23 -19.83 1.09
C ALA A 243 -11.04 -18.89 0.80
N TRP A 244 -11.31 -17.60 0.55
CA TRP A 244 -10.27 -16.60 0.35
C TRP A 244 -9.57 -16.23 1.66
N THR A 245 -8.27 -15.93 1.57
CA THR A 245 -7.53 -15.22 2.62
C THR A 245 -7.59 -13.72 2.31
N PHE A 246 -8.14 -12.93 3.23
CA PHE A 246 -8.23 -11.47 3.12
C PHE A 246 -7.07 -10.79 3.81
N LEU A 247 -6.51 -9.75 3.18
CA LEU A 247 -5.50 -8.87 3.75
C LEU A 247 -6.12 -7.51 4.04
N PHE A 248 -5.98 -7.02 5.27
CA PHE A 248 -6.58 -5.77 5.74
C PHE A 248 -5.52 -4.74 6.10
N TYR A 249 -5.35 -3.76 5.23
CA TYR A 249 -4.28 -2.77 5.32
C TYR A 249 -4.37 -1.87 6.56
N HIS A 250 -5.57 -1.56 7.00
CA HIS A 250 -5.85 -0.64 8.10
C HIS A 250 -6.42 -1.31 9.35
N ASP A 251 -6.39 -2.64 9.44
CA ASP A 251 -6.90 -3.35 10.62
C ASP A 251 -5.80 -3.54 11.67
N VAL A 252 -5.97 -2.89 12.81
CA VAL A 252 -5.02 -2.93 13.94
C VAL A 252 -4.93 -4.31 14.61
N LYS A 253 -5.98 -5.14 14.47
CA LYS A 253 -6.10 -6.40 15.21
C LYS A 253 -6.01 -7.65 14.35
N THR A 254 -6.55 -7.56 13.13
CA THR A 254 -6.72 -8.71 12.26
C THR A 254 -6.22 -8.37 10.85
N PRO A 255 -4.89 -8.28 10.66
CA PRO A 255 -4.32 -7.96 9.35
C PRO A 255 -4.61 -9.02 8.29
N VAL A 256 -4.72 -10.27 8.70
CA VAL A 256 -4.99 -11.43 7.82
C VAL A 256 -6.21 -12.19 8.35
N TRP A 257 -7.14 -12.56 7.49
CA TRP A 257 -8.29 -13.37 7.87
C TRP A 257 -8.61 -14.43 6.79
N PRO A 258 -8.92 -15.70 7.16
CA PRO A 258 -8.78 -16.24 8.51
C PRO A 258 -7.32 -16.24 8.98
N ASP A 259 -7.13 -16.28 10.30
CA ASP A 259 -5.80 -16.39 10.87
C ASP A 259 -5.13 -17.67 10.30
N SER A 260 -3.99 -17.49 9.66
CA SER A 260 -3.14 -18.62 9.26
C SER A 260 -2.52 -19.23 10.51
N HIS A 261 -2.99 -20.39 10.90
CA HIS A 261 -2.41 -21.20 11.99
C HIS A 261 -1.05 -21.77 11.59
#